data_4f226587af3228c7501c3e1e5a665e22
#
_entry.id   4f226587af3228c7501c3e1e5a665e22
#
_cell.length_a   1.000
_cell.length_b   1.000
_cell.length_c   1.000
_cell.angle_alpha   90.00
_cell.angle_beta   90.00
_cell.angle_gamma   90.00
#
_symmetry.space_group_name_H-M   'P 1'
#
loop_
_entity.id
_entity.type
_entity.pdbx_description
1 polymer ?
#
loop_
_entity_poly.entity_id
_entity_poly.type
_entity_poly.pdbx_seq_one_letter_code
_entity_poly.pdbx_strand_id
1 'polypeptide(L)'
;MTPILSNGCVKICGSCDCHVFHQYTIRILPDRRDDLANYLSDQKIPFGIYYPIPLHKQKAYESKAYSDEDFVNTNTLCDQVISLPMHSELTDEQIDFITDKVIKFLA
;
A
#
# COMPACT_ATOMS: atom_id res chain seq x y z
N MET A 1 -3.78 9.11 -5.52
CA MET A 1 -3.56 8.65 -4.14
C MET A 1 -4.65 9.14 -3.20
N THR A 2 -4.79 10.45 -3.05
CA THR A 2 -5.79 11.05 -2.14
C THR A 2 -7.22 10.55 -2.33
N PRO A 3 -7.76 10.41 -3.56
CA PRO A 3 -9.14 9.94 -3.75
C PRO A 3 -9.39 8.54 -3.21
N ILE A 4 -8.40 7.65 -3.31
CA ILE A 4 -8.54 6.28 -2.83
C ILE A 4 -8.60 6.27 -1.32
N LEU A 5 -7.73 7.01 -0.66
CA LEU A 5 -7.68 7.07 0.79
C LEU A 5 -8.93 7.72 1.37
N SER A 6 -9.34 8.85 0.82
CA SER A 6 -10.53 9.54 1.31
C SER A 6 -11.79 8.71 1.13
N ASN A 7 -11.94 8.08 -0.03
CA ASN A 7 -13.10 7.24 -0.28
C ASN A 7 -13.12 6.00 0.62
N GLY A 8 -11.97 5.36 0.79
CA GLY A 8 -11.85 4.20 1.66
C GLY A 8 -12.16 4.53 3.11
N CYS A 9 -11.58 5.61 3.59
CA CYS A 9 -11.77 6.06 4.97
C CYS A 9 -13.22 6.37 5.28
N VAL A 10 -13.86 7.15 4.42
CA VAL A 10 -15.25 7.56 4.62
C VAL A 10 -16.21 6.38 4.57
N LYS A 11 -15.99 5.45 3.64
CA LYS A 11 -16.89 4.31 3.49
C LYS A 11 -16.77 3.30 4.62
N ILE A 12 -15.58 3.11 5.16
CA ILE A 12 -15.35 2.08 6.17
C ILE A 12 -15.80 2.53 7.54
N CYS A 13 -15.47 3.75 7.91
CA CYS A 13 -15.64 4.22 9.28
C CYS A 13 -16.83 5.15 9.49
N GLY A 14 -17.42 5.67 8.41
CA GLY A 14 -18.39 6.77 8.53
C GLY A 14 -17.75 8.07 9.03
N SER A 15 -16.57 7.98 9.63
CA SER A 15 -15.75 9.10 10.10
C SER A 15 -14.28 8.66 10.08
N CYS A 16 -13.41 9.52 9.59
CA CYS A 16 -11.96 9.25 9.60
C CYS A 16 -11.36 9.22 11.01
N ASP A 17 -12.05 9.79 11.99
CA ASP A 17 -11.56 9.87 13.36
C ASP A 17 -11.52 8.52 14.06
N CYS A 18 -12.29 7.55 13.60
CA CYS A 18 -12.28 6.22 14.20
C CYS A 18 -11.29 5.24 13.55
N HIS A 19 -10.61 5.64 12.49
CA HIS A 19 -9.63 4.76 11.84
C HIS A 19 -8.25 4.99 12.45
N VAL A 20 -7.61 3.93 12.92
CA VAL A 20 -6.31 4.02 13.61
C VAL A 20 -5.12 3.85 12.67
N PHE A 21 -5.35 3.45 11.42
CA PHE A 21 -4.29 3.27 10.41
C PHE A 21 -3.12 2.44 10.92
N HIS A 22 -3.39 1.20 11.32
CA HIS A 22 -2.34 0.27 11.71
C HIS A 22 -1.24 0.20 10.64
N GLN A 23 -1.65 0.18 9.37
CA GLN A 23 -0.78 0.31 8.22
C GLN A 23 -1.36 1.38 7.30
N TYR A 24 -0.51 2.26 6.80
CA TYR A 24 -0.94 3.28 5.85
C TYR A 24 -0.63 2.78 4.45
N THR A 25 -1.55 2.00 3.90
CA THR A 25 -1.39 1.34 2.62
C THR A 25 -2.03 2.17 1.52
N ILE A 26 -1.26 2.44 0.47
CA ILE A 26 -1.75 3.14 -0.72
C ILE A 26 -1.67 2.19 -1.90
N ARG A 27 -2.49 2.46 -2.91
CA ARG A 27 -2.54 1.70 -4.14
C ARG A 27 -1.97 2.56 -5.26
N ILE A 28 -0.94 2.05 -5.92
CA ILE A 28 -0.29 2.71 -7.04
C ILE A 28 -0.68 1.98 -8.31
N LEU A 29 -0.91 2.73 -9.39
CA LEU A 29 -1.26 2.15 -10.68
C LEU A 29 -0.21 1.14 -11.12
N PRO A 30 -0.61 0.12 -11.90
CA PRO A 30 0.30 -0.91 -12.38
C PRO A 30 1.56 -0.30 -13.01
N ASP A 31 2.66 -1.01 -12.86
CA ASP A 31 3.96 -0.67 -13.43
C ASP A 31 4.69 0.49 -12.76
N ARG A 32 4.08 1.13 -11.74
CA ARG A 32 4.73 2.23 -11.02
C ARG A 32 5.05 1.91 -9.57
N ARG A 33 4.46 0.85 -9.00
CA ARG A 33 4.69 0.50 -7.60
C ARG A 33 6.15 0.18 -7.31
N ASP A 34 6.76 -0.64 -8.15
CA ASP A 34 8.17 -1.02 -7.96
C ASP A 34 9.12 0.16 -8.18
N ASP A 35 8.79 1.03 -9.13
CA ASP A 35 9.56 2.26 -9.34
C ASP A 35 9.46 3.18 -8.12
N LEU A 36 8.29 3.30 -7.53
CA LEU A 36 8.10 4.07 -6.30
C LEU A 36 8.90 3.45 -5.15
N ALA A 37 8.88 2.12 -5.03
CA ALA A 37 9.65 1.42 -4.01
C ALA A 37 11.15 1.71 -4.13
N ASN A 38 11.67 1.65 -5.34
CA ASN A 38 13.07 1.98 -5.60
C ASN A 38 13.37 3.45 -5.27
N TYR A 39 12.48 4.35 -5.65
CA TYR A 39 12.63 5.77 -5.35
C TYR A 39 12.64 6.03 -3.84
N LEU A 40 11.74 5.41 -3.09
CA LEU A 40 11.71 5.55 -1.63
C LEU A 40 12.98 4.98 -0.99
N SER A 41 13.49 3.87 -1.50
CA SER A 41 14.77 3.31 -1.03
C SER A 41 15.93 4.29 -1.26
N ASP A 42 15.97 4.93 -2.42
CA ASP A 42 16.99 5.94 -2.73
C ASP A 42 16.89 7.15 -1.80
N GLN A 43 15.69 7.49 -1.38
CA GLN A 43 15.45 8.59 -0.44
C GLN A 43 15.59 8.14 1.02
N LYS A 44 15.95 6.89 1.27
CA LYS A 44 16.09 6.30 2.61
C LYS A 44 14.79 6.33 3.42
N ILE A 45 13.67 6.21 2.74
CA ILE A 45 12.36 6.10 3.37
C ILE A 45 11.98 4.63 3.45
N PRO A 46 11.78 4.07 4.66
CA PRO A 46 11.32 2.68 4.77
C PRO A 46 9.90 2.52 4.24
N PHE A 47 9.61 1.35 3.72
CA PHE A 47 8.27 1.01 3.25
C PHE A 47 8.07 -0.50 3.42
N GLY A 48 6.83 -0.95 3.28
CA GLY A 48 6.51 -2.37 3.30
C GLY A 48 5.55 -2.72 2.18
N ILE A 49 5.66 -3.93 1.67
CA ILE A 49 4.71 -4.46 0.69
C ILE A 49 4.04 -5.65 1.36
N TYR A 50 2.78 -5.48 1.73
CA TYR A 50 2.00 -6.46 2.48
C TYR A 50 0.79 -6.88 1.67
N TYR A 51 0.88 -7.96 0.87
CA TYR A 51 2.06 -8.81 0.72
C TYR A 51 2.33 -8.97 -0.77
N PRO A 52 3.59 -9.21 -1.20
CA PRO A 52 3.92 -9.22 -2.62
C PRO A 52 3.43 -10.47 -3.33
N ILE A 53 3.25 -11.58 -2.60
CA ILE A 53 2.81 -12.84 -3.18
C ILE A 53 1.44 -13.20 -2.61
N PRO A 54 0.39 -13.35 -3.45
CA PRO A 54 -0.91 -13.78 -2.97
C PRO A 54 -0.83 -15.11 -2.25
N LEU A 55 -1.65 -15.28 -1.22
CA LEU A 55 -1.61 -16.46 -0.37
C LEU A 55 -1.82 -17.74 -1.17
N HIS A 56 -2.73 -17.74 -2.13
CA HIS A 56 -3.02 -18.90 -2.96
C HIS A 56 -1.88 -19.30 -3.91
N LYS A 57 -0.91 -18.40 -4.14
CA LYS A 57 0.27 -18.68 -4.96
C LYS A 57 1.45 -19.21 -4.16
N GLN A 58 1.36 -19.19 -2.83
CA GLN A 58 2.41 -19.73 -1.99
C GLN A 58 2.33 -21.25 -1.98
N LYS A 59 3.49 -21.91 -2.02
CA LYS A 59 3.55 -23.37 -2.09
C LYS A 59 2.82 -24.07 -0.96
N ALA A 60 2.83 -23.47 0.24
CA ALA A 60 2.16 -24.04 1.39
C ALA A 60 0.64 -24.13 1.23
N TYR A 61 0.07 -23.35 0.33
CA TYR A 61 -1.38 -23.24 0.15
C TYR A 61 -1.82 -23.66 -1.26
N GLU A 62 -0.94 -24.31 -2.03
CA GLU A 62 -1.32 -24.82 -3.33
C GLU A 62 -2.45 -25.83 -3.21
N SER A 63 -3.47 -25.70 -4.06
CA SER A 63 -4.61 -26.61 -4.09
C SER A 63 -5.21 -26.63 -5.48
N LYS A 64 -5.74 -27.80 -5.86
CA LYS A 64 -6.50 -27.93 -7.11
C LYS A 64 -7.95 -27.46 -6.95
N ALA A 65 -8.36 -27.10 -5.72
CA ALA A 65 -9.72 -26.67 -5.44
C ALA A 65 -10.02 -25.26 -5.97
N TYR A 66 -8.99 -24.45 -6.28
CA TYR A 66 -9.16 -23.11 -6.81
C TYR A 66 -8.09 -22.82 -7.86
N SER A 67 -8.35 -21.82 -8.70
CA SER A 67 -7.41 -21.34 -9.70
C SER A 67 -7.01 -19.88 -9.41
N ASP A 68 -5.95 -19.43 -10.06
CA ASP A 68 -5.49 -18.04 -9.95
C ASP A 68 -6.57 -17.04 -10.35
N GLU A 69 -7.40 -17.39 -11.30
CA GLU A 69 -8.47 -16.53 -11.81
C GLU A 69 -9.57 -16.28 -10.78
N ASP A 70 -9.70 -17.12 -9.76
CA ASP A 70 -10.66 -16.93 -8.68
C ASP A 70 -10.30 -15.75 -7.78
N PHE A 71 -9.06 -15.25 -7.85
CA PHE A 71 -8.53 -14.23 -6.95
C PHE A 71 -7.99 -13.01 -7.70
N VAL A 72 -8.75 -12.52 -8.68
CA VAL A 72 -8.33 -11.39 -9.53
C VAL A 72 -8.01 -10.15 -8.70
N ASN A 73 -8.85 -9.80 -7.74
CA ASN A 73 -8.63 -8.60 -6.91
C ASN A 73 -7.37 -8.75 -6.06
N THR A 74 -7.15 -9.92 -5.47
CA THR A 74 -5.97 -10.20 -4.67
C THR A 74 -4.70 -10.08 -5.52
N ASN A 75 -4.70 -10.67 -6.71
CA ASN A 75 -3.56 -10.60 -7.62
C ASN A 75 -3.22 -9.16 -7.99
N THR A 76 -4.26 -8.38 -8.33
CA THR A 76 -4.09 -6.98 -8.71
C THR A 76 -3.53 -6.16 -7.54
N LEU A 77 -4.09 -6.33 -6.34
CA LEU A 77 -3.64 -5.58 -5.17
C LEU A 77 -2.20 -5.92 -4.77
N CYS A 78 -1.81 -7.18 -4.86
CA CYS A 78 -0.42 -7.56 -4.54
C CYS A 78 0.60 -6.86 -5.42
N ASP A 79 0.21 -6.49 -6.64
CA ASP A 79 1.09 -5.78 -7.58
C ASP A 79 1.05 -4.26 -7.40
N GLN A 80 0.08 -3.73 -6.68
CA GLN A 80 -0.19 -2.30 -6.63
C GLN A 80 -0.06 -1.65 -5.26
N VAL A 81 -0.07 -2.42 -4.18
CA VAL A 81 -0.06 -1.86 -2.83
C VAL A 81 1.34 -1.62 -2.32
N ILE A 82 1.49 -0.54 -1.55
CA ILE A 82 2.71 -0.23 -0.81
C ILE A 82 2.28 0.48 0.47
N SER A 83 2.93 0.15 1.59
CA SER A 83 2.63 0.75 2.88
C SER A 83 3.72 1.72 3.27
N LEU A 84 3.31 2.95 3.59
CA LEU A 84 4.20 4.00 4.04
C LEU A 84 4.46 3.88 5.55
N PRO A 85 5.55 4.48 6.05
CA PRO A 85 5.83 4.46 7.48
C PRO A 85 4.68 5.07 8.28
N MET A 86 4.27 4.40 9.35
CA MET A 86 3.16 4.86 10.20
C MET A 86 3.39 4.44 11.64
N HIS A 87 3.63 5.42 12.51
CA HIS A 87 3.68 5.23 13.96
C HIS A 87 3.48 6.56 14.67
N SER A 88 3.14 6.50 15.96
CA SER A 88 2.81 7.68 16.75
C SER A 88 3.99 8.61 17.02
N GLU A 89 5.21 8.12 16.84
CA GLU A 89 6.43 8.88 17.09
C GLU A 89 6.92 9.69 15.88
N LEU A 90 6.22 9.61 14.73
CA LEU A 90 6.57 10.41 13.57
C LEU A 90 6.38 11.90 13.85
N THR A 91 7.42 12.70 13.56
CA THR A 91 7.32 14.15 13.64
C THR A 91 6.62 14.72 12.41
N ASP A 92 6.08 15.92 12.54
CA ASP A 92 5.45 16.61 11.40
C ASP A 92 6.43 16.78 10.24
N GLU A 93 7.71 17.06 10.53
CA GLU A 93 8.75 17.18 9.52
C GLU A 93 8.97 15.88 8.77
N GLN A 94 8.97 14.76 9.48
CA GLN A 94 9.11 13.44 8.86
C GLN A 94 7.90 13.10 7.98
N ILE A 95 6.70 13.39 8.44
CA ILE A 95 5.47 13.19 7.69
C ILE A 95 5.49 14.02 6.41
N ASP A 96 5.85 15.30 6.52
CA ASP A 96 5.94 16.21 5.38
C ASP A 96 6.99 15.72 4.38
N PHE A 97 8.15 15.28 4.86
CA PHE A 97 9.21 14.75 4.01
C PHE A 97 8.72 13.53 3.19
N ILE A 98 8.09 12.56 3.86
CA ILE A 98 7.59 11.35 3.22
C ILE A 98 6.50 11.72 2.20
N THR A 99 5.56 12.55 2.60
CA THR A 99 4.45 12.98 1.75
C THR A 99 4.95 13.71 0.51
N ASP A 100 5.87 14.66 0.68
CA ASP A 100 6.45 15.43 -0.42
C ASP A 100 7.16 14.53 -1.42
N LYS A 101 7.91 13.55 -0.93
CA LYS A 101 8.62 12.62 -1.81
C LYS A 101 7.66 11.76 -2.63
N VAL A 102 6.61 11.25 -2.00
CA VAL A 102 5.60 10.45 -2.69
C VAL A 102 4.88 11.27 -3.74
N ILE A 103 4.44 12.48 -3.39
CA ILE A 103 3.74 13.38 -4.31
C ILE A 103 4.64 13.75 -5.48
N LYS A 104 5.90 14.05 -5.20
CA LYS A 104 6.87 14.43 -6.22
C LYS A 104 7.10 13.30 -7.23
N PHE A 105 7.14 12.07 -6.75
CA PHE A 105 7.27 10.91 -7.63
C PHE A 105 6.03 10.73 -8.51
N LEU A 106 4.85 10.92 -7.95
CA LEU A 106 3.57 10.69 -8.65
C LEU A 106 3.17 11.84 -9.58
N ALA A 107 3.79 12.99 -9.43
CA ALA A 107 3.49 14.16 -10.24
C ALA A 107 3.99 14.04 -11.69
#